data_d1445c9e38f2b60d02aaeeb2910915ba
#
_entry.id   d1445c9e38f2b60d02aaeeb2910915ba
#
_cell.length_a   1.000
_cell.length_b   1.000
_cell.length_c   1.000
_cell.angle_alpha   90.00
_cell.angle_beta   90.00
_cell.angle_gamma   90.00
#
_symmetry.space_group_name_H-M   'P 1'
#
loop_
_entity.id
_entity.type
_entity.pdbx_description
1 polymer ?
#
loop_
_entity_poly.entity_id
_entity_poly.type
_entity_poly.pdbx_seq_one_letter_code
_entity_poly.pdbx_strand_id
1 'polypeptide(L)'
;MACRGGFQTRPYETRNSPSHYPSDASFIISLLVYFGVLTIQDVSPLGKLKVTIPNQVVRSLYIDRIQQQLLNGYEDNNRQQAVAEQLYTEADFEPLADFIEQRFYSVLDNRDMRWSNELTLKTTLLLLLTNDLYYLPRSELSLGGGYSDLLFEIRPDKRQAPLYDLLFELKYLSLKDLKLSAEQLNEMSREQLAELAPVKTLLDEAEGQLASYQPTLEQLFPAVAWKIKSFAVVSLGTRRLVWR
;
A
#
# COMPACT_ATOMS: atom_id res chain seq x y z
N MET A 1 19.55 34.62 21.09
CA MET A 1 20.66 33.68 20.78
C MET A 1 20.33 33.02 19.47
N ALA A 2 21.00 33.36 18.39
CA ALA A 2 20.60 33.02 17.03
C ALA A 2 21.00 31.58 16.70
N CYS A 3 20.04 30.77 16.29
CA CYS A 3 20.29 29.46 15.71
C CYS A 3 20.99 29.62 14.35
N ARG A 4 22.31 29.53 14.35
CA ARG A 4 23.11 29.37 13.13
C ARG A 4 23.12 27.90 12.74
N GLY A 5 22.28 27.55 11.82
CA GLY A 5 22.24 26.27 11.08
C GLY A 5 21.61 26.52 9.74
N GLY A 6 22.19 27.47 8.99
CA GLY A 6 21.69 27.80 7.67
C GLY A 6 21.98 26.67 6.69
N PHE A 7 20.97 26.23 5.97
CA PHE A 7 21.16 25.64 4.67
C PHE A 7 21.99 26.61 3.85
N GLN A 8 23.22 26.25 3.50
CA GLN A 8 23.98 26.99 2.51
C GLN A 8 23.32 26.70 1.14
N THR A 9 22.36 27.55 0.79
CA THR A 9 21.95 27.67 -0.60
C THR A 9 23.11 28.31 -1.34
N ARG A 10 23.81 27.55 -2.16
CA ARG A 10 24.74 28.14 -3.12
C ARG A 10 23.93 29.06 -4.05
N PRO A 11 24.41 30.29 -4.31
CA PRO A 11 23.71 31.18 -5.24
C PRO A 11 23.65 30.51 -6.60
N TYR A 12 22.47 30.53 -7.19
CA TYR A 12 22.16 29.96 -8.50
C TYR A 12 22.93 30.72 -9.58
N GLU A 13 24.00 30.16 -10.08
CA GLU A 13 24.61 30.67 -11.31
C GLU A 13 23.76 30.21 -12.51
N THR A 14 23.04 31.15 -13.12
CA THR A 14 22.32 30.93 -14.37
C THR A 14 23.34 30.71 -15.48
N ARG A 15 23.72 29.47 -15.73
CA ARG A 15 24.32 29.08 -17.01
C ARG A 15 23.25 28.49 -17.90
N ASN A 16 23.01 29.20 -18.99
CA ASN A 16 22.13 28.80 -20.08
C ASN A 16 22.51 27.42 -20.63
N SER A 17 21.77 26.39 -20.25
CA SER A 17 21.64 25.14 -20.99
C SER A 17 20.39 24.37 -20.49
N PRO A 18 19.46 23.98 -21.38
CA PRO A 18 18.15 23.42 -20.99
C PRO A 18 18.17 21.93 -20.61
N SER A 19 19.28 21.34 -20.19
CA SER A 19 19.41 19.90 -20.02
C SER A 19 19.91 19.40 -18.65
N HIS A 20 19.95 20.25 -17.63
CA HIS A 20 20.31 19.82 -16.28
C HIS A 20 19.22 20.22 -15.29
N TYR A 21 18.17 19.39 -15.20
CA TYR A 21 17.39 19.34 -13.98
C TYR A 21 18.28 18.74 -12.89
N PRO A 22 18.42 19.41 -11.74
CA PRO A 22 19.20 18.85 -10.66
C PRO A 22 18.50 17.55 -10.16
N SER A 23 19.11 16.43 -10.44
CA SER A 23 18.74 15.11 -9.89
C SER A 23 19.15 14.96 -8.42
N ASP A 24 19.34 16.07 -7.71
CA ASP A 24 19.68 16.06 -6.29
C ASP A 24 18.38 15.91 -5.48
N ALA A 25 18.21 14.74 -4.86
CA ALA A 25 17.09 14.44 -3.98
C ALA A 25 16.91 15.49 -2.87
N SER A 26 18.00 16.05 -2.39
CA SER A 26 17.99 17.10 -1.34
C SER A 26 17.34 18.39 -1.85
N PHE A 27 17.58 18.75 -3.10
CA PHE A 27 16.95 19.91 -3.73
C PHE A 27 15.45 19.70 -3.90
N ILE A 28 15.06 18.53 -4.39
CA ILE A 28 13.65 18.16 -4.58
C ILE A 28 12.92 18.19 -3.23
N ILE A 29 13.49 17.59 -2.19
CA ILE A 29 12.92 17.61 -0.83
C ILE A 29 12.77 19.03 -0.33
N SER A 30 13.78 19.88 -0.50
CA SER A 30 13.72 21.29 -0.08
C SER A 30 12.62 22.06 -0.81
N LEU A 31 12.45 21.81 -2.11
CA LEU A 31 11.38 22.39 -2.91
C LEU A 31 9.99 21.92 -2.44
N LEU A 32 9.84 20.63 -2.13
CA LEU A 32 8.60 20.06 -1.60
C LEU A 32 8.25 20.65 -0.21
N VAL A 33 9.25 20.89 0.64
CA VAL A 33 9.04 21.59 1.93
C VAL A 33 8.67 23.05 1.71
N TYR A 34 9.32 23.74 0.79
CA TYR A 34 9.01 25.14 0.46
C TYR A 34 7.57 25.32 -0.04
N PHE A 35 7.08 24.42 -0.87
CA PHE A 35 5.70 24.45 -1.36
C PHE A 35 4.67 23.89 -0.36
N GLY A 36 5.07 23.50 0.84
CA GLY A 36 4.16 22.93 1.84
C GLY A 36 3.66 21.51 1.50
N VAL A 37 4.31 20.87 0.54
CA VAL A 37 4.06 19.47 0.14
C VAL A 37 4.56 18.51 1.22
N LEU A 38 5.70 18.84 1.82
CA LEU A 38 6.24 18.17 2.99
C LEU A 38 6.38 19.16 4.14
N THR A 39 6.43 18.65 5.36
CA THR A 39 6.77 19.44 6.56
C THR A 39 7.89 18.76 7.33
N ILE A 40 8.61 19.54 8.12
CA ILE A 40 9.65 19.01 9.00
C ILE A 40 8.96 18.43 10.24
N GLN A 41 9.11 17.12 10.43
CA GLN A 41 8.58 16.40 11.59
C GLN A 41 9.54 16.49 12.77
N ASP A 42 10.83 16.31 12.50
CA ASP A 42 11.86 16.20 13.55
C ASP A 42 13.24 16.52 12.97
N VAL A 43 14.20 16.79 13.87
CA VAL A 43 15.60 16.97 13.54
C VAL A 43 16.43 16.00 14.38
N SER A 44 17.14 15.09 13.73
CA SER A 44 17.99 14.14 14.45
C SER A 44 19.11 14.86 15.22
N PRO A 45 19.72 14.23 16.25
CA PRO A 45 20.85 14.80 17.00
C PRO A 45 22.05 15.18 16.11
N LEU A 46 22.16 14.58 14.93
CA LEU A 46 23.18 14.86 13.93
C LEU A 46 22.75 15.92 12.89
N GLY A 47 21.64 16.63 13.12
CA GLY A 47 21.14 17.68 12.24
C GLY A 47 20.43 17.19 10.99
N LYS A 48 20.12 15.89 10.86
CA LYS A 48 19.35 15.36 9.72
C LYS A 48 17.87 15.67 9.91
N LEU A 49 17.26 16.29 8.91
CA LEU A 49 15.83 16.59 8.90
C LEU A 49 15.03 15.34 8.58
N LYS A 50 14.03 15.06 9.41
CA LYS A 50 12.98 14.09 9.12
C LYS A 50 11.77 14.82 8.58
N VAL A 51 11.40 14.54 7.34
CA VAL A 51 10.26 15.18 6.68
C VAL A 51 9.09 14.22 6.60
N THR A 52 7.88 14.75 6.62
CA THR A 52 6.64 14.00 6.51
C THR A 52 5.59 14.79 5.74
N ILE A 53 4.49 14.14 5.36
CA ILE A 53 3.33 14.82 4.79
C ILE A 53 2.63 15.61 5.90
N PRO A 54 2.29 16.89 5.69
CA PRO A 54 1.90 17.81 6.78
C PRO A 54 0.58 17.42 7.47
N ASN A 55 -0.37 16.89 6.74
CA ASN A 55 -1.67 16.48 7.28
C ASN A 55 -2.41 15.50 6.35
N GLN A 56 -3.55 15.00 6.83
CA GLN A 56 -4.35 14.03 6.08
C GLN A 56 -4.95 14.60 4.78
N VAL A 57 -5.31 15.87 4.75
CA VAL A 57 -5.86 16.51 3.54
C VAL A 57 -4.84 16.49 2.41
N VAL A 58 -3.61 16.90 2.69
CA VAL A 58 -2.51 16.86 1.71
C VAL A 58 -2.20 15.43 1.31
N ARG A 59 -2.25 14.48 2.26
CA ARG A 59 -2.08 13.05 1.98
C ARG A 59 -3.14 12.52 1.03
N SER A 60 -4.42 12.81 1.27
CA SER A 60 -5.52 12.41 0.38
C SER A 60 -5.34 12.99 -1.02
N LEU A 61 -4.98 14.28 -1.13
CA LEU A 61 -4.72 14.91 -2.43
C LEU A 61 -3.59 14.22 -3.22
N TYR A 62 -2.55 13.71 -2.52
CA TYR A 62 -1.49 12.94 -3.19
C TYR A 62 -1.97 11.59 -3.64
N ILE A 63 -2.69 10.88 -2.80
CA ILE A 63 -3.27 9.59 -3.16
C ILE A 63 -4.18 9.76 -4.37
N ASP A 64 -5.10 10.72 -4.34
CA ASP A 64 -5.99 11.04 -5.45
C ASP A 64 -5.21 11.35 -6.73
N ARG A 65 -4.14 12.14 -6.62
CA ARG A 65 -3.32 12.50 -7.78
C ARG A 65 -2.56 11.31 -8.36
N ILE A 66 -2.01 10.46 -7.50
CA ILE A 66 -1.31 9.23 -7.92
C ILE A 66 -2.32 8.26 -8.55
N GLN A 67 -3.49 8.08 -7.94
CA GLN A 67 -4.56 7.27 -8.50
C GLN A 67 -4.97 7.76 -9.89
N GLN A 68 -5.18 9.06 -10.08
CA GLN A 68 -5.51 9.67 -11.37
C GLN A 68 -4.43 9.45 -12.44
N GLN A 69 -3.16 9.39 -12.06
CA GLN A 69 -2.06 9.13 -12.99
C GLN A 69 -1.90 7.65 -13.34
N LEU A 70 -2.20 6.75 -12.40
CA LEU A 70 -2.10 5.30 -12.58
C LEU A 70 -3.37 4.70 -13.18
N LEU A 71 -4.53 5.29 -12.88
CA LEU A 71 -5.82 4.90 -13.43
C LEU A 71 -6.11 5.76 -14.66
N ASN A 72 -6.15 5.14 -15.82
CA ASN A 72 -6.28 5.80 -17.12
C ASN A 72 -7.71 6.32 -17.40
N GLY A 73 -8.27 7.14 -16.50
CA GLY A 73 -9.50 7.85 -16.76
C GLY A 73 -10.56 7.76 -15.66
N TYR A 74 -11.66 8.51 -15.87
CA TYR A 74 -12.79 8.64 -14.94
C TYR A 74 -13.51 7.30 -14.68
N GLU A 75 -13.60 6.44 -15.68
CA GLU A 75 -14.25 5.12 -15.55
C GLU A 75 -13.48 4.18 -14.63
N ASP A 76 -12.14 4.17 -14.71
CA ASP A 76 -11.31 3.36 -13.84
C ASP A 76 -11.35 3.85 -12.38
N ASN A 77 -11.43 5.15 -12.15
CA ASN A 77 -11.60 5.71 -10.81
C ASN A 77 -12.93 5.31 -10.18
N ASN A 78 -14.04 5.40 -10.94
CA ASN A 78 -15.35 4.98 -10.44
C ASN A 78 -15.39 3.48 -10.16
N ARG A 79 -14.79 2.68 -11.03
CA ARG A 79 -14.69 1.23 -10.83
C ARG A 79 -13.85 0.88 -9.60
N GLN A 80 -12.71 1.55 -9.42
CA GLN A 80 -11.87 1.38 -8.23
C GLN A 80 -12.65 1.71 -6.94
N GLN A 81 -13.37 2.81 -6.90
CA GLN A 81 -14.20 3.18 -5.75
C GLN A 81 -15.28 2.13 -5.47
N ALA A 82 -15.96 1.64 -6.51
CA ALA A 82 -17.01 0.64 -6.35
C ALA A 82 -16.47 -0.69 -5.80
N VAL A 83 -15.34 -1.21 -6.31
CA VAL A 83 -14.75 -2.46 -5.82
C VAL A 83 -14.17 -2.30 -4.40
N ALA A 84 -13.67 -1.12 -4.05
CA ALA A 84 -13.23 -0.81 -2.70
C ALA A 84 -14.42 -0.74 -1.73
N GLU A 85 -15.52 -0.10 -2.11
CA GLU A 85 -16.74 -0.02 -1.30
C GLU A 85 -17.32 -1.41 -1.05
N GLN A 86 -17.36 -2.29 -2.05
CA GLN A 86 -17.81 -3.67 -1.90
C GLN A 86 -16.95 -4.43 -0.89
N LEU A 87 -15.63 -4.29 -0.95
CA LEU A 87 -14.76 -4.87 0.07
C LEU A 87 -15.02 -4.31 1.48
N TYR A 88 -15.26 -3.01 1.60
CA TYR A 88 -15.51 -2.37 2.91
C TYR A 88 -16.80 -2.81 3.56
N THR A 89 -17.85 -3.04 2.76
CA THR A 89 -19.22 -3.32 3.25
C THR A 89 -19.57 -4.79 3.27
N GLU A 90 -19.05 -5.57 2.33
CA GLU A 90 -19.40 -6.98 2.13
C GLU A 90 -18.24 -7.93 2.44
N ALA A 91 -17.02 -7.39 2.60
CA ALA A 91 -15.79 -8.18 2.73
C ALA A 91 -15.54 -9.10 1.52
N ASP A 92 -16.01 -8.69 0.34
CA ASP A 92 -15.78 -9.41 -0.91
C ASP A 92 -14.50 -8.88 -1.58
N PHE A 93 -13.47 -9.72 -1.61
CA PHE A 93 -12.16 -9.36 -2.17
C PHE A 93 -12.07 -9.66 -3.68
N GLU A 94 -12.95 -10.48 -4.23
CA GLU A 94 -12.86 -10.93 -5.63
C GLU A 94 -12.88 -9.77 -6.65
N PRO A 95 -13.82 -8.81 -6.58
CA PRO A 95 -13.85 -7.70 -7.53
C PRO A 95 -12.61 -6.81 -7.47
N LEU A 96 -12.03 -6.64 -6.27
CA LEU A 96 -10.78 -5.89 -6.11
C LEU A 96 -9.60 -6.66 -6.69
N ALA A 97 -9.52 -7.97 -6.47
CA ALA A 97 -8.46 -8.81 -7.04
C ALA A 97 -8.52 -8.78 -8.58
N ASP A 98 -9.70 -8.90 -9.17
CA ASP A 98 -9.91 -8.76 -10.62
C ASP A 98 -9.48 -7.41 -11.15
N PHE A 99 -9.81 -6.35 -10.43
CA PHE A 99 -9.40 -4.99 -10.79
C PHE A 99 -7.87 -4.84 -10.78
N ILE A 100 -7.19 -5.35 -9.74
CA ILE A 100 -5.72 -5.34 -9.63
C ILE A 100 -5.10 -6.11 -10.79
N GLU A 101 -5.55 -7.33 -11.06
CA GLU A 101 -5.03 -8.17 -12.13
C GLU A 101 -5.20 -7.52 -13.51
N GLN A 102 -6.38 -6.98 -13.80
CA GLN A 102 -6.72 -6.42 -15.11
C GLN A 102 -6.12 -5.04 -15.37
N ARG A 103 -5.93 -4.23 -14.34
CA ARG A 103 -5.50 -2.83 -14.50
C ARG A 103 -4.08 -2.57 -14.01
N PHE A 104 -3.75 -2.97 -12.78
CA PHE A 104 -2.41 -2.70 -12.23
C PHE A 104 -1.36 -3.63 -12.78
N TYR A 105 -1.63 -4.93 -12.78
CA TYR A 105 -0.65 -5.91 -13.24
C TYR A 105 -0.48 -5.91 -14.77
N SER A 106 -1.50 -5.48 -15.52
CA SER A 106 -1.41 -5.36 -16.97
C SER A 106 -0.49 -4.25 -17.46
N VAL A 107 -0.25 -3.20 -16.64
CA VAL A 107 0.63 -2.09 -16.96
C VAL A 107 2.09 -2.40 -16.66
N LEU A 108 2.35 -3.36 -15.76
CA LEU A 108 3.70 -3.74 -15.36
C LEU A 108 4.38 -4.58 -16.45
N ASP A 109 5.47 -4.07 -16.99
CA ASP A 109 6.30 -4.77 -18.00
C ASP A 109 7.09 -5.92 -17.34
N ASN A 110 7.54 -6.88 -18.16
CA ASN A 110 8.41 -7.98 -17.77
C ASN A 110 9.72 -7.53 -17.07
N ARG A 111 10.16 -6.30 -17.30
CA ARG A 111 11.33 -5.70 -16.63
C ARG A 111 11.01 -5.30 -15.19
N ASP A 112 9.81 -4.77 -14.96
CA ASP A 112 9.33 -4.34 -13.65
C ASP A 112 9.09 -5.54 -12.74
N MET A 113 8.72 -6.69 -13.32
CA MET A 113 8.51 -7.95 -12.61
C MET A 113 9.75 -8.49 -11.90
N ARG A 114 10.96 -8.11 -12.32
CA ARG A 114 12.21 -8.52 -11.64
C ARG A 114 12.34 -7.95 -10.25
N TRP A 115 11.67 -6.84 -9.98
CA TRP A 115 11.71 -6.09 -8.72
C TRP A 115 10.42 -6.21 -7.93
N SER A 116 9.42 -6.90 -8.50
CA SER A 116 8.14 -7.15 -7.82
C SER A 116 8.35 -8.09 -6.64
N ASN A 117 7.72 -7.73 -5.54
CA ASN A 117 7.75 -8.47 -4.30
C ASN A 117 6.46 -8.17 -3.51
N GLU A 118 6.40 -8.62 -2.29
CA GLU A 118 5.30 -8.35 -1.36
C GLU A 118 5.00 -6.85 -1.20
N LEU A 119 6.03 -6.00 -1.19
CA LEU A 119 5.88 -4.54 -1.12
C LEU A 119 5.09 -3.98 -2.31
N THR A 120 5.20 -4.58 -3.49
CA THR A 120 4.41 -4.17 -4.67
C THR A 120 2.92 -4.36 -4.42
N LEU A 121 2.50 -5.53 -3.94
CA LEU A 121 1.11 -5.79 -3.58
C LEU A 121 0.64 -4.89 -2.45
N LYS A 122 1.43 -4.76 -1.39
CA LYS A 122 1.16 -3.90 -0.25
C LYS A 122 0.92 -2.44 -0.66
N THR A 123 1.80 -1.90 -1.51
CA THR A 123 1.66 -0.53 -2.03
C THR A 123 0.41 -0.39 -2.90
N THR A 124 0.11 -1.38 -3.73
CA THR A 124 -1.10 -1.40 -4.55
C THR A 124 -2.36 -1.37 -3.69
N LEU A 125 -2.45 -2.22 -2.67
CA LEU A 125 -3.60 -2.22 -1.75
C LEU A 125 -3.71 -0.91 -0.96
N LEU A 126 -2.60 -0.37 -0.47
CA LEU A 126 -2.61 0.94 0.18
C LEU A 126 -3.15 2.03 -0.75
N LEU A 127 -2.69 2.04 -2.01
CA LEU A 127 -3.14 3.03 -2.98
C LEU A 127 -4.63 2.91 -3.28
N LEU A 128 -5.13 1.69 -3.48
CA LEU A 128 -6.52 1.44 -3.87
C LEU A 128 -7.52 1.57 -2.72
N LEU A 129 -7.10 1.20 -1.51
CA LEU A 129 -7.99 1.11 -0.34
C LEU A 129 -7.83 2.27 0.65
N THR A 130 -6.92 3.22 0.44
CA THR A 130 -6.84 4.37 1.35
C THR A 130 -8.04 5.29 1.12
N ASN A 131 -8.88 5.36 2.14
CA ASN A 131 -10.02 6.27 2.21
C ASN A 131 -10.03 6.95 3.58
N ASP A 132 -9.42 8.13 3.66
CA ASP A 132 -9.22 8.87 4.91
C ASP A 132 -10.52 9.36 5.56
N LEU A 133 -11.67 9.26 4.87
CA LEU A 133 -12.98 9.55 5.45
C LEU A 133 -13.45 8.44 6.40
N TYR A 134 -13.06 7.20 6.13
CA TYR A 134 -13.55 6.03 6.85
C TYR A 134 -12.46 5.24 7.57
N TYR A 135 -11.21 5.26 7.09
CA TYR A 135 -10.16 4.37 7.56
C TYR A 135 -8.90 5.08 8.04
N LEU A 136 -8.24 4.44 9.00
CA LEU A 136 -6.87 4.73 9.44
C LEU A 136 -5.99 3.57 8.99
N PRO A 137 -5.29 3.69 7.84
CA PRO A 137 -4.40 2.63 7.40
C PRO A 137 -3.16 2.55 8.30
N ARG A 138 -2.83 1.34 8.72
CA ARG A 138 -1.62 1.02 9.48
C ARG A 138 -0.82 -0.04 8.74
N SER A 139 0.46 0.18 8.59
CA SER A 139 1.41 -0.76 8.01
C SER A 139 2.41 -1.17 9.07
N GLU A 140 2.80 -2.46 9.09
CA GLU A 140 3.77 -2.98 10.04
C GLU A 140 3.34 -2.77 11.52
N LEU A 141 2.07 -3.03 11.83
CA LEU A 141 1.61 -2.96 13.22
C LEU A 141 2.19 -4.13 14.02
N SER A 142 2.93 -3.84 15.10
CA SER A 142 3.48 -4.87 15.98
C SER A 142 2.39 -5.54 16.80
N LEU A 143 2.24 -6.86 16.64
CA LEU A 143 1.21 -7.68 17.29
C LEU A 143 1.84 -8.91 17.96
N GLY A 144 2.24 -8.76 19.22
CA GLY A 144 2.59 -9.90 20.07
C GLY A 144 3.75 -10.80 19.63
N GLY A 145 4.71 -10.27 18.86
CA GLY A 145 5.87 -11.02 18.37
C GLY A 145 5.93 -11.13 16.83
N GLY A 146 4.96 -10.55 16.14
CA GLY A 146 4.94 -10.40 14.68
C GLY A 146 4.50 -8.99 14.28
N TYR A 147 4.47 -8.76 12.98
CA TYR A 147 3.98 -7.53 12.38
C TYR A 147 2.92 -7.88 11.35
N SER A 148 1.72 -7.28 11.46
CA SER A 148 0.74 -7.40 10.38
C SER A 148 1.15 -6.53 9.21
N ASP A 149 0.96 -6.99 7.98
CA ASP A 149 1.33 -6.23 6.81
C ASP A 149 0.50 -4.97 6.65
N LEU A 150 -0.82 -5.10 6.68
CA LEU A 150 -1.75 -3.99 6.55
C LEU A 150 -2.98 -4.18 7.45
N LEU A 151 -3.36 -3.11 8.12
CA LEU A 151 -4.64 -2.98 8.81
C LEU A 151 -5.31 -1.68 8.37
N PHE A 152 -6.52 -1.77 7.85
CA PHE A 152 -7.40 -0.63 7.65
C PHE A 152 -8.39 -0.59 8.81
N GLU A 153 -8.06 0.20 9.82
CA GLU A 153 -8.88 0.40 11.01
C GLU A 153 -9.98 1.42 10.72
N ILE A 154 -11.25 1.08 11.00
CA ILE A 154 -12.35 2.04 10.90
C ILE A 154 -12.11 3.18 11.88
N ARG A 155 -12.25 4.42 11.42
CA ARG A 155 -12.12 5.61 12.27
C ARG A 155 -13.09 5.57 13.44
N PRO A 156 -12.71 6.04 14.63
CA PRO A 156 -13.55 6.03 15.81
C PRO A 156 -14.93 6.72 15.61
N ASP A 157 -14.94 7.82 14.84
CA ASP A 157 -16.15 8.57 14.51
C ASP A 157 -17.04 7.88 13.45
N LYS A 158 -16.58 6.80 12.83
CA LYS A 158 -17.26 6.02 11.79
C LYS A 158 -17.62 4.59 12.21
N ARG A 159 -17.38 4.19 13.46
CA ARG A 159 -17.63 2.82 13.95
C ARG A 159 -19.08 2.34 13.80
N GLN A 160 -20.06 3.26 13.68
CA GLN A 160 -21.47 2.92 13.47
C GLN A 160 -21.78 2.60 12.00
N ALA A 161 -20.90 2.92 11.07
CA ALA A 161 -21.09 2.59 9.66
C ALA A 161 -21.05 1.06 9.45
N PRO A 162 -21.75 0.52 8.42
CA PRO A 162 -21.76 -0.90 8.08
C PRO A 162 -20.46 -1.28 7.34
N LEU A 163 -19.33 -1.07 7.99
CA LEU A 163 -17.99 -1.30 7.46
C LEU A 163 -17.27 -2.34 8.30
N TYR A 164 -16.26 -2.99 7.69
CA TYR A 164 -15.35 -3.91 8.35
C TYR A 164 -13.96 -3.28 8.53
N ASP A 165 -13.29 -3.62 9.64
CA ASP A 165 -11.85 -3.47 9.77
C ASP A 165 -11.19 -4.55 8.91
N LEU A 166 -10.28 -4.17 8.02
CA LEU A 166 -9.66 -5.11 7.09
C LEU A 166 -8.22 -5.39 7.51
N LEU A 167 -7.93 -6.65 7.78
CA LEU A 167 -6.59 -7.11 8.18
C LEU A 167 -6.03 -8.00 7.08
N PHE A 168 -4.85 -7.64 6.56
CA PHE A 168 -4.18 -8.36 5.49
C PHE A 168 -2.84 -8.93 5.94
N GLU A 169 -2.60 -10.16 5.54
CA GLU A 169 -1.28 -10.77 5.50
C GLU A 169 -0.95 -11.11 4.05
N LEU A 170 0.17 -10.61 3.57
CA LEU A 170 0.55 -10.63 2.18
C LEU A 170 1.74 -11.55 1.97
N LYS A 171 1.70 -12.35 0.90
CA LYS A 171 2.82 -13.19 0.48
C LYS A 171 3.06 -13.00 -1.02
N TYR A 172 4.28 -13.22 -1.42
CA TYR A 172 4.68 -13.14 -2.82
C TYR A 172 5.39 -14.41 -3.25
N LEU A 173 4.99 -14.95 -4.39
CA LEU A 173 5.63 -16.11 -4.99
C LEU A 173 5.97 -15.81 -6.44
N SER A 174 7.24 -15.89 -6.79
CA SER A 174 7.68 -15.59 -8.15
C SER A 174 7.26 -16.70 -9.14
N LEU A 175 7.06 -16.35 -10.41
CA LEU A 175 6.78 -17.34 -11.45
C LEU A 175 7.89 -18.38 -11.59
N LYS A 176 9.13 -17.99 -11.28
CA LYS A 176 10.28 -18.89 -11.29
C LYS A 176 10.16 -19.98 -10.23
N ASP A 177 9.72 -19.60 -9.03
CA ASP A 177 9.55 -20.53 -7.91
C ASP A 177 8.34 -21.44 -8.12
N LEU A 178 7.30 -20.93 -8.78
CA LEU A 178 6.14 -21.71 -9.23
C LEU A 178 6.49 -22.70 -10.36
N LYS A 179 7.56 -22.46 -11.12
CA LYS A 179 7.91 -23.21 -12.34
C LYS A 179 6.79 -23.23 -13.38
N LEU A 180 6.01 -22.15 -13.45
CA LEU A 180 4.93 -21.96 -14.40
C LEU A 180 5.23 -20.77 -15.31
N SER A 181 4.80 -20.84 -16.56
CA SER A 181 4.81 -19.69 -17.45
C SER A 181 3.63 -18.76 -17.15
N ALA A 182 3.70 -17.52 -17.64
CA ALA A 182 2.60 -16.55 -17.48
C ALA A 182 1.32 -17.04 -18.17
N GLU A 183 1.45 -17.73 -19.31
CA GLU A 183 0.33 -18.31 -20.07
C GLU A 183 -0.35 -19.41 -19.26
N GLN A 184 0.43 -20.36 -18.74
CA GLN A 184 -0.09 -21.45 -17.89
C GLN A 184 -0.82 -20.90 -16.66
N LEU A 185 -0.28 -19.84 -16.03
CA LEU A 185 -0.89 -19.21 -14.88
C LEU A 185 -2.26 -18.58 -15.22
N ASN A 186 -2.36 -17.95 -16.39
CA ASN A 186 -3.60 -17.32 -16.85
C ASN A 186 -4.70 -18.33 -17.24
N GLU A 187 -4.34 -19.55 -17.63
CA GLU A 187 -5.28 -20.62 -17.97
C GLU A 187 -5.87 -21.32 -16.74
N MET A 188 -5.26 -21.18 -15.57
CA MET A 188 -5.71 -21.82 -14.34
C MET A 188 -6.76 -20.97 -13.63
N SER A 189 -7.77 -21.64 -13.04
CA SER A 189 -8.71 -20.99 -12.12
C SER A 189 -8.04 -20.66 -10.78
N ARG A 190 -8.63 -19.74 -10.01
CA ARG A 190 -8.10 -19.38 -8.67
C ARG A 190 -8.08 -20.58 -7.72
N GLU A 191 -9.08 -21.43 -7.79
CA GLU A 191 -9.15 -22.65 -7.01
C GLU A 191 -7.99 -23.60 -7.35
N GLN A 192 -7.71 -23.78 -8.65
CA GLN A 192 -6.58 -24.60 -9.10
C GLN A 192 -5.23 -24.01 -8.62
N LEU A 193 -5.10 -22.68 -8.68
CA LEU A 193 -3.91 -21.98 -8.20
C LEU A 193 -3.74 -22.14 -6.69
N ALA A 194 -4.83 -22.08 -5.91
CA ALA A 194 -4.80 -22.24 -4.45
C ALA A 194 -4.36 -23.65 -4.00
N GLU A 195 -4.62 -24.66 -4.84
CA GLU A 195 -4.22 -26.07 -4.56
C GLU A 195 -2.77 -26.39 -4.95
N LEU A 196 -2.06 -25.49 -5.61
CA LEU A 196 -0.63 -25.65 -5.85
C LEU A 196 0.13 -25.69 -4.52
N ALA A 197 0.95 -26.72 -4.29
CA ALA A 197 1.61 -26.95 -3.01
C ALA A 197 2.34 -25.71 -2.47
N PRO A 198 3.16 -24.95 -3.23
CA PRO A 198 3.82 -23.76 -2.71
C PRO A 198 2.84 -22.62 -2.39
N VAL A 199 1.73 -22.48 -3.12
CA VAL A 199 0.70 -21.46 -2.87
C VAL A 199 -0.07 -21.80 -1.60
N LYS A 200 -0.49 -23.06 -1.47
CA LYS A 200 -1.20 -23.56 -0.29
C LYS A 200 -0.38 -23.37 0.98
N THR A 201 0.91 -23.70 0.95
CA THR A 201 1.80 -23.49 2.10
C THR A 201 1.82 -22.02 2.53
N LEU A 202 1.96 -21.08 1.60
CA LEU A 202 1.98 -19.65 1.91
C LEU A 202 0.62 -19.14 2.42
N LEU A 203 -0.48 -19.65 1.88
CA LEU A 203 -1.83 -19.33 2.40
C LEU A 203 -1.99 -19.82 3.82
N ASP A 204 -1.60 -21.09 4.10
CA ASP A 204 -1.70 -21.68 5.44
C ASP A 204 -0.82 -20.92 6.46
N GLU A 205 0.38 -20.49 6.07
CA GLU A 205 1.25 -19.63 6.89
C GLU A 205 0.60 -18.28 7.18
N ALA A 206 0.07 -17.60 6.16
CA ALA A 206 -0.58 -16.31 6.31
C ALA A 206 -1.85 -16.39 7.19
N GLU A 207 -2.68 -17.43 7.01
CA GLU A 207 -3.84 -17.67 7.87
C GLU A 207 -3.43 -17.92 9.33
N GLY A 208 -2.36 -18.67 9.55
CA GLY A 208 -1.81 -18.90 10.90
C GLY A 208 -1.35 -17.60 11.57
N GLN A 209 -0.74 -16.69 10.82
CA GLN A 209 -0.34 -15.36 11.31
C GLN A 209 -1.57 -14.51 11.64
N LEU A 210 -2.54 -14.42 10.74
CA LEU A 210 -3.80 -13.67 10.95
C LEU A 210 -4.57 -14.17 12.18
N ALA A 211 -4.66 -15.48 12.36
CA ALA A 211 -5.32 -16.09 13.53
C ALA A 211 -4.66 -15.67 14.85
N SER A 212 -3.36 -15.40 14.86
CA SER A 212 -2.64 -14.92 16.05
C SER A 212 -2.80 -13.41 16.29
N TYR A 213 -3.03 -12.63 15.23
CA TYR A 213 -3.10 -11.17 15.31
C TYR A 213 -4.42 -10.67 15.85
N GLN A 214 -5.53 -11.30 15.51
CA GLN A 214 -6.86 -10.84 15.93
C GLN A 214 -7.02 -10.78 17.45
N PRO A 215 -6.72 -11.84 18.23
CA PRO A 215 -6.78 -11.78 19.70
C PRO A 215 -5.86 -10.71 20.29
N THR A 216 -4.69 -10.53 19.67
CA THR A 216 -3.72 -9.52 20.11
C THR A 216 -4.23 -8.11 19.89
N LEU A 217 -4.91 -7.84 18.77
CA LEU A 217 -5.57 -6.55 18.52
C LEU A 217 -6.63 -6.24 19.56
N GLU A 218 -7.48 -7.23 19.87
CA GLU A 218 -8.53 -7.10 20.90
C GLU A 218 -7.95 -6.82 22.29
N GLN A 219 -6.81 -7.44 22.62
CA GLN A 219 -6.12 -7.22 23.91
C GLN A 219 -5.43 -5.85 23.97
N LEU A 220 -4.76 -5.43 22.91
CA LEU A 220 -4.05 -4.15 22.88
C LEU A 220 -4.99 -2.96 22.83
N PHE A 221 -6.14 -3.11 22.21
CA PHE A 221 -7.12 -2.04 21.99
C PHE A 221 -8.53 -2.46 22.42
N PRO A 222 -8.73 -2.74 23.72
CA PRO A 222 -10.01 -3.29 24.22
C PRO A 222 -11.18 -2.32 24.11
N ALA A 223 -10.91 -1.02 23.97
CA ALA A 223 -11.96 -0.01 23.78
C ALA A 223 -12.50 0.06 22.33
N VAL A 224 -11.85 -0.64 21.39
CA VAL A 224 -12.25 -0.67 20.00
C VAL A 224 -13.23 -1.80 19.77
N ALA A 225 -14.43 -1.48 19.31
CA ALA A 225 -15.42 -2.47 18.87
C ALA A 225 -15.04 -2.99 17.47
N TRP A 226 -14.10 -3.94 17.43
CA TRP A 226 -13.57 -4.51 16.20
C TRP A 226 -14.63 -5.24 15.38
N LYS A 227 -14.61 -5.07 14.07
CA LYS A 227 -15.39 -5.79 13.06
C LYS A 227 -14.46 -6.36 12.02
N ILE A 228 -13.49 -7.18 12.45
CA ILE A 228 -12.36 -7.61 11.63
C ILE A 228 -12.80 -8.63 10.57
N LYS A 229 -12.33 -8.37 9.34
CA LYS A 229 -12.26 -9.35 8.26
C LYS A 229 -10.79 -9.50 7.85
N SER A 230 -10.32 -10.74 7.84
CA SER A 230 -8.92 -11.09 7.58
C SER A 230 -8.78 -11.68 6.18
N PHE A 231 -7.70 -11.33 5.52
CA PHE A 231 -7.38 -11.80 4.17
C PHE A 231 -5.92 -12.25 4.11
N ALA A 232 -5.71 -13.54 3.91
CA ALA A 232 -4.42 -14.11 3.54
C ALA A 232 -4.29 -14.01 2.02
N VAL A 233 -3.41 -13.16 1.50
CA VAL A 233 -3.31 -12.89 0.06
C VAL A 233 -1.94 -13.27 -0.47
N VAL A 234 -1.90 -14.12 -1.49
CA VAL A 234 -0.67 -14.52 -2.20
C VAL A 234 -0.69 -13.93 -3.60
N SER A 235 0.33 -13.12 -3.91
CA SER A 235 0.57 -12.63 -5.27
C SER A 235 1.47 -13.60 -6.03
N LEU A 236 0.98 -14.13 -7.15
CA LEU A 236 1.72 -15.03 -8.03
C LEU A 236 2.39 -14.21 -9.15
N GLY A 237 3.63 -13.82 -8.92
CA GLY A 237 4.25 -12.75 -9.68
C GLY A 237 3.42 -11.47 -9.56
N THR A 238 3.41 -10.67 -10.60
CA THR A 238 2.45 -9.56 -10.77
C THR A 238 1.45 -9.94 -11.86
N ARG A 239 0.78 -11.08 -11.67
CA ARG A 239 -0.16 -11.63 -12.66
C ARG A 239 -1.48 -12.06 -12.06
N ARG A 240 -1.43 -12.84 -10.99
CA ARG A 240 -2.63 -13.41 -10.38
C ARG A 240 -2.57 -13.24 -8.86
N LEU A 241 -3.74 -13.11 -8.26
CA LEU A 241 -3.94 -13.08 -6.82
C LEU A 241 -4.76 -14.31 -6.39
N VAL A 242 -4.34 -14.92 -5.28
CA VAL A 242 -5.07 -15.99 -4.60
C VAL A 242 -5.21 -15.61 -3.15
N TRP A 243 -6.37 -15.86 -2.53
CA TRP A 243 -6.64 -15.46 -1.16
C TRP A 243 -7.57 -16.44 -0.43
N ARG A 244 -7.60 -16.31 0.88
CA ARG A 244 -8.55 -16.91 1.81
C ARG A 244 -8.95 -15.95 2.91
#